data_5639dc0ba15cf6d10418ef4c0df9bb5b
#
_entry.id   5639dc0ba15cf6d10418ef4c0df9bb5b
#
_cell.length_a   1.000
_cell.length_b   1.000
_cell.length_c   1.000
_cell.angle_alpha   90.00
_cell.angle_beta   90.00
_cell.angle_gamma   90.00
#
_symmetry.space_group_name_H-M   'P 1'
#
loop_
_entity.id
_entity.type
_entity.pdbx_description
1 polymer ?
#
loop_
_entity_poly.entity_id
_entity_poly.type
_entity_poly.pdbx_seq_one_letter_code
_entity_poly.pdbx_strand_id
1 'polypeptide(L)'
;MSSIDTNNASVDEIIHEQKDGFKISDYVGPAVTFGLFIAIWYIISGIVLPEHKRFLLPTPHEVIDEGFLVWRTGERRGLQPILVSLWDSAKIALIGLTITIVLGMTLAVIMSTRRWLERATWPFLVAVQSAPILALTPLIRALIDGTQTQRLLVVVLISIFPIVSNTLFGLLSAEKSQH
;
A
#
# COMPACT_ATOMS: atom_id res chain seq x y z
N MET A 1 -35.31 17.37 -38.85
CA MET A 1 -35.33 18.09 -37.60
C MET A 1 -35.71 17.21 -36.41
N SER A 2 -35.39 15.90 -36.45
CA SER A 2 -35.78 14.92 -35.42
C SER A 2 -34.64 14.14 -34.75
N SER A 3 -33.40 14.37 -35.15
CA SER A 3 -32.20 13.63 -34.58
C SER A 3 -31.51 14.34 -33.39
N ILE A 4 -31.87 15.61 -33.13
CA ILE A 4 -31.26 16.40 -32.04
C ILE A 4 -32.03 16.15 -30.73
N ASP A 5 -33.34 15.88 -30.78
CA ASP A 5 -34.19 15.70 -29.59
C ASP A 5 -33.92 14.36 -28.87
N THR A 6 -33.56 13.31 -29.60
CA THR A 6 -33.26 11.99 -29.00
C THR A 6 -31.91 11.97 -28.24
N ASN A 7 -30.95 12.80 -28.68
CA ASN A 7 -29.65 12.86 -28.01
C ASN A 7 -29.70 13.66 -26.70
N ASN A 8 -30.54 14.69 -26.62
CA ASN A 8 -30.73 15.47 -25.40
C ASN A 8 -31.51 14.69 -24.32
N ALA A 9 -32.51 13.89 -24.72
CA ALA A 9 -33.24 13.04 -23.76
C ALA A 9 -32.32 11.96 -23.11
N SER A 10 -31.38 11.38 -23.86
CA SER A 10 -30.44 10.42 -23.30
C SER A 10 -29.38 11.05 -22.40
N VAL A 11 -28.96 12.29 -22.67
CA VAL A 11 -28.03 13.04 -21.82
C VAL A 11 -28.69 13.48 -20.53
N ASP A 12 -29.93 13.94 -20.59
CA ASP A 12 -30.69 14.31 -19.40
C ASP A 12 -31.02 13.09 -18.51
N GLU A 13 -31.27 11.93 -19.10
CA GLU A 13 -31.48 10.67 -18.36
C GLU A 13 -30.20 10.21 -17.65
N ILE A 14 -29.04 10.35 -18.28
CA ILE A 14 -27.73 10.05 -17.68
C ILE A 14 -27.40 11.03 -16.55
N ILE A 15 -27.74 12.32 -16.72
CA ILE A 15 -27.50 13.34 -15.69
C ILE A 15 -28.45 13.15 -14.50
N HIS A 16 -29.67 12.69 -14.71
CA HIS A 16 -30.58 12.36 -13.64
C HIS A 16 -30.23 11.10 -12.88
N GLU A 17 -29.64 10.10 -13.53
CA GLU A 17 -29.17 8.88 -12.89
C GLU A 17 -27.92 9.15 -12.01
N GLN A 18 -27.12 10.15 -12.36
CA GLN A 18 -25.94 10.56 -11.57
C GLN A 18 -26.29 11.48 -10.36
N LYS A 19 -27.55 11.88 -10.24
CA LYS A 19 -28.07 12.74 -9.17
C LYS A 19 -28.82 11.98 -8.08
N ASP A 20 -28.60 10.67 -8.00
CA ASP A 20 -29.06 9.90 -6.86
C ASP A 20 -28.26 10.34 -5.63
N GLY A 21 -28.89 11.31 -4.94
CA GLY A 21 -28.32 11.92 -3.75
C GLY A 21 -27.99 10.84 -2.72
N PHE A 22 -26.90 11.03 -2.07
CA PHE A 22 -26.37 10.31 -0.92
C PHE A 22 -27.50 9.73 -0.05
N LYS A 23 -27.78 8.44 -0.23
CA LYS A 23 -28.83 7.75 0.54
C LYS A 23 -28.21 7.24 1.82
N ILE A 24 -28.81 7.53 2.95
CA ILE A 24 -28.41 7.01 4.29
C ILE A 24 -28.26 5.48 4.24
N SER A 25 -29.05 4.79 3.41
CA SER A 25 -28.96 3.35 3.18
C SER A 25 -27.58 2.88 2.72
N ASP A 26 -26.81 3.73 2.00
CA ASP A 26 -25.50 3.38 1.46
C ASP A 26 -24.43 3.26 2.56
N TYR A 27 -24.67 3.88 3.71
CA TYR A 27 -23.78 3.81 4.89
C TYR A 27 -24.21 2.74 5.90
N VAL A 28 -25.44 2.29 5.86
CA VAL A 28 -25.93 1.27 6.81
C VAL A 28 -25.19 -0.02 6.64
N GLY A 29 -24.95 -0.47 5.40
CA GLY A 29 -24.18 -1.68 5.12
C GLY A 29 -22.76 -1.64 5.70
N PRO A 30 -21.93 -0.67 5.32
CA PRO A 30 -20.60 -0.50 5.88
C PRO A 30 -20.58 -0.32 7.40
N ALA A 31 -21.51 0.45 7.96
CA ALA A 31 -21.60 0.68 9.41
C ALA A 31 -21.95 -0.60 10.18
N VAL A 32 -22.88 -1.40 9.69
CA VAL A 32 -23.24 -2.69 10.28
C VAL A 32 -22.05 -3.65 10.20
N THR A 33 -21.37 -3.73 9.06
CA THR A 33 -20.20 -4.59 8.89
C THR A 33 -19.07 -4.20 9.86
N PHE A 34 -18.80 -2.90 9.98
CA PHE A 34 -17.79 -2.40 10.91
C PHE A 34 -18.19 -2.66 12.37
N GLY A 35 -19.46 -2.42 12.72
CA GLY A 35 -20.00 -2.72 14.06
C GLY A 35 -19.87 -4.21 14.42
N LEU A 36 -20.18 -5.08 13.45
CA LEU A 36 -20.07 -6.53 13.63
C LEU A 36 -18.59 -6.95 13.82
N PHE A 37 -17.67 -6.36 13.06
CA PHE A 37 -16.25 -6.58 13.23
C PHE A 37 -15.75 -6.21 14.64
N ILE A 38 -16.15 -5.03 15.13
CA ILE A 38 -15.80 -4.58 16.48
C ILE A 38 -16.43 -5.47 17.55
N ALA A 39 -17.68 -5.89 17.37
CA ALA A 39 -18.35 -6.81 18.29
C ALA A 39 -17.65 -8.18 18.36
N ILE A 40 -17.28 -8.76 17.21
CA ILE A 40 -16.52 -10.00 17.14
C ILE A 40 -15.16 -9.84 17.84
N TRP A 41 -14.48 -8.71 17.61
CA TRP A 41 -13.20 -8.44 18.27
C TRP A 41 -13.36 -8.41 19.81
N TYR A 42 -14.38 -7.71 20.34
CA TYR A 42 -14.66 -7.70 21.77
C TYR A 42 -14.96 -9.11 22.32
N ILE A 43 -15.74 -9.90 21.60
CA ILE A 43 -16.06 -11.28 22.00
C ILE A 43 -14.80 -12.14 22.07
N ILE A 44 -13.97 -12.07 21.03
CA ILE A 44 -12.72 -12.87 20.99
C ILE A 44 -11.77 -12.43 22.10
N SER A 45 -11.54 -11.13 22.24
CA SER A 45 -10.59 -10.60 23.22
C SER A 45 -11.06 -10.77 24.67
N GLY A 46 -12.36 -10.51 24.94
CA GLY A 46 -12.89 -10.50 26.29
C GLY A 46 -13.39 -11.83 26.82
N ILE A 47 -13.94 -12.67 25.93
CA ILE A 47 -14.63 -13.91 26.33
C ILE A 47 -13.83 -15.15 25.91
N VAL A 48 -13.31 -15.19 24.68
CA VAL A 48 -12.66 -16.39 24.14
C VAL A 48 -11.20 -16.49 24.60
N LEU A 49 -10.47 -15.37 24.67
CA LEU A 49 -9.08 -15.39 25.11
C LEU A 49 -8.96 -15.43 26.64
N PRO A 50 -8.21 -16.40 27.17
CA PRO A 50 -7.83 -16.41 28.59
C PRO A 50 -7.01 -15.17 28.96
N GLU A 51 -7.09 -14.72 30.21
CA GLU A 51 -6.41 -13.49 30.68
C GLU A 51 -4.91 -13.44 30.34
N HIS A 52 -4.19 -14.57 30.48
CA HIS A 52 -2.77 -14.65 30.20
C HIS A 52 -2.42 -14.53 28.69
N LYS A 53 -3.41 -14.56 27.78
CA LYS A 53 -3.24 -14.40 26.35
C LYS A 53 -3.84 -13.09 25.80
N ARG A 54 -4.48 -12.26 26.62
CA ARG A 54 -5.05 -10.98 26.19
C ARG A 54 -4.02 -10.01 25.62
N PHE A 55 -2.74 -10.14 26.00
CA PHE A 55 -1.67 -9.35 25.40
C PHE A 55 -1.49 -9.59 23.88
N LEU A 56 -1.97 -10.74 23.33
CA LEU A 56 -1.92 -11.03 21.90
C LEU A 56 -3.00 -10.29 21.13
N LEU A 57 -4.17 -10.07 21.75
CA LEU A 57 -5.29 -9.34 21.15
C LEU A 57 -6.00 -8.56 22.26
N PRO A 58 -5.49 -7.35 22.61
CA PRO A 58 -6.16 -6.50 23.59
C PRO A 58 -7.53 -6.03 23.07
N THR A 59 -8.39 -5.60 23.97
CA THR A 59 -9.69 -5.06 23.58
C THR A 59 -9.56 -3.76 22.80
N PRO A 60 -10.52 -3.41 21.92
CA PRO A 60 -10.44 -2.17 21.13
C PRO A 60 -10.24 -0.90 21.97
N HIS A 61 -10.89 -0.81 23.13
CA HIS A 61 -10.70 0.37 24.01
C HIS A 61 -9.30 0.39 24.64
N GLU A 62 -8.75 -0.75 25.08
CA GLU A 62 -7.36 -0.83 25.58
C GLU A 62 -6.35 -0.40 24.52
N VAL A 63 -6.58 -0.75 23.24
CA VAL A 63 -5.71 -0.32 22.14
C VAL A 63 -5.76 1.20 21.98
N ILE A 64 -6.94 1.81 22.12
CA ILE A 64 -7.09 3.27 22.00
C ILE A 64 -6.47 3.94 23.22
N ASP A 65 -6.81 3.48 24.42
CA ASP A 65 -6.35 4.11 25.66
C ASP A 65 -4.83 3.98 25.81
N GLU A 66 -4.26 2.80 25.72
CA GLU A 66 -2.83 2.56 25.90
C GLU A 66 -1.99 3.00 24.69
N GLY A 67 -2.55 2.91 23.46
CA GLY A 67 -1.84 3.23 22.23
C GLY A 67 -1.84 4.70 21.87
N PHE A 68 -2.98 5.39 22.06
CA PHE A 68 -3.17 6.75 21.54
C PHE A 68 -3.41 7.81 22.61
N LEU A 69 -4.10 7.49 23.71
CA LEU A 69 -4.42 8.49 24.74
C LEU A 69 -3.27 8.70 25.73
N VAL A 70 -2.45 7.70 25.96
CA VAL A 70 -1.28 7.81 26.81
C VAL A 70 -0.10 8.34 26.00
N TRP A 71 0.33 9.59 26.28
CA TRP A 71 1.44 10.21 25.56
C TRP A 71 2.78 9.51 25.83
N ARG A 72 3.02 9.13 27.09
CA ARG A 72 4.29 8.54 27.51
C ARG A 72 4.09 7.62 28.70
N THR A 73 4.49 6.39 28.53
CA THR A 73 4.71 5.46 29.64
C THR A 73 6.18 5.09 29.68
N GLY A 74 6.74 4.86 30.86
CA GLY A 74 8.15 4.42 31.01
C GLY A 74 8.47 3.08 30.36
N GLU A 75 7.46 2.35 29.94
CA GLU A 75 7.53 1.09 29.20
C GLU A 75 7.02 1.36 27.79
N ARG A 76 7.71 1.08 26.77
CA ARG A 76 7.49 1.16 25.31
C ARG A 76 6.01 1.20 24.82
N ARG A 77 5.10 1.81 25.57
CA ARG A 77 3.66 1.99 25.30
C ARG A 77 3.32 3.45 25.16
N GLY A 78 2.26 3.76 24.43
CA GLY A 78 1.75 5.10 24.23
C GLY A 78 2.11 5.72 22.89
N LEU A 79 1.62 6.92 22.65
CA LEU A 79 1.70 7.62 21.35
C LEU A 79 3.14 7.97 20.95
N GLN A 80 4.01 8.35 21.90
CA GLN A 80 5.39 8.75 21.60
C GLN A 80 6.21 7.62 20.92
N PRO A 81 6.28 6.38 21.43
CA PRO A 81 6.97 5.29 20.75
C PRO A 81 6.42 4.98 19.36
N ILE A 82 5.10 5.11 19.17
CA ILE A 82 4.44 4.91 17.89
C ILE A 82 4.93 5.97 16.89
N LEU A 83 4.92 7.24 17.27
CA LEU A 83 5.38 8.34 16.40
C LEU A 83 6.88 8.23 16.05
N VAL A 84 7.71 7.85 17.01
CA VAL A 84 9.15 7.62 16.77
C VAL A 84 9.35 6.47 15.78
N SER A 85 8.67 5.35 15.99
CA SER A 85 8.74 4.20 15.10
C SER A 85 8.18 4.49 13.70
N LEU A 86 7.10 5.28 13.63
CA LEU A 86 6.53 5.77 12.37
C LEU A 86 7.53 6.63 11.61
N TRP A 87 8.16 7.58 12.32
CA TRP A 87 9.18 8.44 11.71
C TRP A 87 10.39 7.65 11.20
N ASP A 88 10.87 6.69 11.98
CA ASP A 88 11.98 5.83 11.56
C ASP A 88 11.62 4.98 10.34
N SER A 89 10.42 4.43 10.29
CA SER A 89 9.93 3.69 9.14
C SER A 89 9.73 4.58 7.92
N ALA A 90 9.16 5.78 8.11
CA ALA A 90 8.96 6.75 7.02
C ALA A 90 10.30 7.22 6.42
N LYS A 91 11.31 7.49 7.23
CA LYS A 91 12.65 7.85 6.74
C LYS A 91 13.23 6.76 5.82
N ILE A 92 13.19 5.50 6.27
CA ILE A 92 13.73 4.39 5.48
C ILE A 92 12.93 4.21 4.19
N ALA A 93 11.61 4.31 4.26
CA ALA A 93 10.73 4.21 3.08
C ALA A 93 11.03 5.32 2.06
N LEU A 94 11.17 6.58 2.51
CA LEU A 94 11.46 7.71 1.63
C LEU A 94 12.87 7.60 1.01
N ILE A 95 13.87 7.23 1.80
CA ILE A 95 15.23 7.03 1.28
C ILE A 95 15.24 5.89 0.25
N GLY A 96 14.64 4.75 0.57
CA GLY A 96 14.55 3.61 -0.33
C GLY A 96 13.77 3.93 -1.60
N LEU A 97 12.66 4.65 -1.49
CA LEU A 97 11.88 5.11 -2.63
C LEU A 97 12.70 6.04 -3.54
N THR A 98 13.41 7.01 -2.96
CA THR A 98 14.27 7.93 -3.72
C THR A 98 15.36 7.17 -4.48
N ILE A 99 16.05 6.23 -3.82
CA ILE A 99 17.06 5.38 -4.47
C ILE A 99 16.41 4.58 -5.60
N THR A 100 15.23 4.01 -5.35
CA THR A 100 14.56 3.18 -6.35
C THR A 100 14.02 4.00 -7.53
N ILE A 101 13.56 5.22 -7.30
CA ILE A 101 13.18 6.14 -8.39
C ILE A 101 14.37 6.40 -9.29
N VAL A 102 15.52 6.79 -8.74
CA VAL A 102 16.72 7.07 -9.52
C VAL A 102 17.17 5.83 -10.30
N LEU A 103 17.33 4.69 -9.64
CA LEU A 103 17.77 3.46 -10.27
C LEU A 103 16.75 2.92 -11.27
N GLY A 104 15.46 2.90 -10.90
CA GLY A 104 14.39 2.34 -11.71
C GLY A 104 14.11 3.18 -12.95
N MET A 105 14.07 4.51 -12.84
CA MET A 105 13.92 5.39 -13.99
C MET A 105 15.13 5.28 -14.93
N THR A 106 16.35 5.27 -14.39
CA THR A 106 17.56 5.09 -15.20
C THR A 106 17.51 3.77 -15.96
N LEU A 107 17.15 2.67 -15.28
CA LEU A 107 17.03 1.36 -15.89
C LEU A 107 15.93 1.34 -16.97
N ALA A 108 14.77 1.94 -16.71
CA ALA A 108 13.67 2.03 -17.68
C ALA A 108 14.07 2.83 -18.93
N VAL A 109 14.77 3.94 -18.77
CA VAL A 109 15.30 4.73 -19.90
C VAL A 109 16.29 3.91 -20.72
N ILE A 110 17.22 3.20 -20.07
CA ILE A 110 18.17 2.30 -20.76
C ILE A 110 17.40 1.21 -21.52
N MET A 111 16.41 0.56 -20.88
CA MET A 111 15.59 -0.48 -21.51
C MET A 111 14.79 0.05 -22.72
N SER A 112 14.30 1.29 -22.66
CA SER A 112 13.53 1.89 -23.79
C SER A 112 14.39 2.13 -25.04
N THR A 113 15.72 2.26 -24.91
CA THR A 113 16.61 2.54 -26.06
C THR A 113 16.77 1.37 -27.00
N ARG A 114 16.65 0.12 -26.52
CA ARG A 114 16.90 -1.10 -27.30
C ARG A 114 15.99 -2.24 -26.87
N ARG A 115 15.20 -2.77 -27.78
CA ARG A 115 14.29 -3.91 -27.52
C ARG A 115 14.99 -5.17 -26.98
N TRP A 116 16.25 -5.39 -27.29
CA TRP A 116 16.98 -6.53 -26.73
C TRP A 116 17.30 -6.37 -25.25
N LEU A 117 17.59 -5.14 -24.79
CA LEU A 117 17.80 -4.83 -23.39
C LEU A 117 16.49 -5.04 -22.58
N GLU A 118 15.39 -4.57 -23.10
CA GLU A 118 14.07 -4.82 -22.52
C GLU A 118 13.83 -6.32 -22.34
N ARG A 119 13.97 -7.10 -23.41
CA ARG A 119 13.78 -8.57 -23.39
C ARG A 119 14.74 -9.29 -22.46
N ALA A 120 15.98 -8.83 -22.36
CA ALA A 120 16.99 -9.44 -21.49
C ALA A 120 16.75 -9.12 -20.00
N THR A 121 16.29 -7.90 -19.68
CA THR A 121 16.13 -7.45 -18.27
C THR A 121 14.79 -7.86 -17.68
N TRP A 122 13.72 -7.93 -18.51
CA TRP A 122 12.37 -8.21 -18.05
C TRP A 122 12.20 -9.48 -17.22
N PRO A 123 12.77 -10.64 -17.58
CA PRO A 123 12.66 -11.85 -16.78
C PRO A 123 13.23 -11.71 -15.36
N PHE A 124 14.31 -10.96 -15.19
CA PHE A 124 14.91 -10.72 -13.88
C PHE A 124 14.02 -9.82 -13.01
N LEU A 125 13.41 -8.80 -13.58
CA LEU A 125 12.48 -7.93 -12.86
C LEU A 125 11.24 -8.71 -12.39
N VAL A 126 10.69 -9.56 -13.25
CA VAL A 126 9.57 -10.44 -12.91
C VAL A 126 9.97 -11.45 -11.82
N ALA A 127 11.15 -12.04 -11.91
CA ALA A 127 11.66 -12.97 -10.91
C ALA A 127 11.79 -12.31 -9.52
N VAL A 128 12.31 -11.09 -9.47
CA VAL A 128 12.43 -10.32 -8.21
C VAL A 128 11.04 -10.04 -7.62
N GLN A 129 10.06 -9.66 -8.43
CA GLN A 129 8.69 -9.41 -7.97
C GLN A 129 7.98 -10.69 -7.51
N SER A 130 8.22 -11.81 -8.19
CA SER A 130 7.58 -13.09 -7.89
C SER A 130 8.15 -13.75 -6.64
N ALA A 131 9.33 -13.35 -6.20
CA ALA A 131 9.93 -13.90 -5.00
C ALA A 131 9.15 -13.45 -3.75
N PRO A 132 8.77 -14.38 -2.86
CA PRO A 132 8.14 -14.03 -1.59
C PRO A 132 9.16 -13.34 -0.67
N ILE A 133 9.17 -12.01 -0.67
CA ILE A 133 10.18 -11.19 0.03
C ILE A 133 10.27 -11.52 1.51
N LEU A 134 9.15 -11.89 2.14
CA LEU A 134 9.14 -12.33 3.54
C LEU A 134 9.96 -13.62 3.73
N ALA A 135 9.97 -14.52 2.75
CA ALA A 135 10.78 -15.73 2.79
C ALA A 135 12.29 -15.43 2.57
N LEU A 136 12.62 -14.33 1.88
CA LEU A 136 13.99 -13.87 1.70
C LEU A 136 14.58 -13.15 2.92
N THR A 137 13.74 -12.74 3.87
CA THR A 137 14.18 -11.99 5.06
C THR A 137 15.28 -12.70 5.85
N PRO A 138 15.21 -14.01 6.15
CA PRO A 138 16.29 -14.72 6.85
C PRO A 138 17.60 -14.73 6.05
N LEU A 139 17.53 -14.88 4.73
CA LEU A 139 18.69 -14.86 3.85
C LEU A 139 19.36 -13.48 3.82
N ILE A 140 18.54 -12.42 3.72
CA ILE A 140 19.03 -11.03 3.76
C ILE A 140 19.73 -10.76 5.09
N ARG A 141 19.19 -11.24 6.21
CA ARG A 141 19.79 -11.11 7.53
C ARG A 141 21.11 -11.87 7.69
N ALA A 142 21.24 -12.99 7.00
CA ALA A 142 22.48 -13.79 7.05
C ALA A 142 23.61 -13.20 6.19
N LEU A 143 23.26 -12.46 5.12
CA LEU A 143 24.22 -11.93 4.16
C LEU A 143 24.59 -10.47 4.39
N ILE A 144 23.73 -9.70 5.05
CA ILE A 144 23.89 -8.25 5.18
C ILE A 144 23.84 -7.87 6.65
N ASP A 145 24.91 -7.21 7.12
CA ASP A 145 24.95 -6.64 8.45
C ASP A 145 24.21 -5.30 8.52
N GLY A 146 23.57 -5.05 9.66
CA GLY A 146 22.88 -3.79 9.95
C GLY A 146 21.41 -3.78 9.54
N THR A 147 20.56 -3.69 10.56
CA THR A 147 19.08 -3.69 10.41
C THR A 147 18.56 -2.62 9.45
N GLN A 148 19.18 -1.44 9.41
CA GLN A 148 18.77 -0.35 8.53
C GLN A 148 19.05 -0.69 7.06
N THR A 149 20.24 -1.25 6.76
CA THR A 149 20.61 -1.67 5.41
C THR A 149 19.71 -2.78 4.89
N GLN A 150 19.37 -3.75 5.75
CA GLN A 150 18.44 -4.83 5.42
C GLN A 150 17.06 -4.29 5.04
N ARG A 151 16.50 -3.37 5.84
CA ARG A 151 15.21 -2.73 5.58
C ARG A 151 15.24 -1.93 4.27
N LEU A 152 16.30 -1.17 4.05
CA LEU A 152 16.49 -0.38 2.83
C LEU A 152 16.53 -1.27 1.58
N LEU A 153 17.27 -2.37 1.62
CA LEU A 153 17.31 -3.34 0.53
C LEU A 153 15.92 -3.91 0.22
N VAL A 154 15.16 -4.29 1.25
CA VAL A 154 13.81 -4.80 1.07
C VAL A 154 12.91 -3.76 0.40
N VAL A 155 12.97 -2.50 0.82
CA VAL A 155 12.19 -1.41 0.20
C VAL A 155 12.56 -1.26 -1.28
N VAL A 156 13.85 -1.27 -1.62
CA VAL A 156 14.32 -1.16 -3.00
C VAL A 156 13.83 -2.35 -3.83
N LEU A 157 13.97 -3.59 -3.33
CA LEU A 157 13.53 -4.79 -4.04
C LEU A 157 12.01 -4.80 -4.32
N ILE A 158 11.20 -4.35 -3.37
CA ILE A 158 9.74 -4.28 -3.57
C ILE A 158 9.37 -3.20 -4.58
N SER A 159 10.06 -2.06 -4.56
CA SER A 159 9.68 -0.88 -5.33
C SER A 159 10.27 -0.85 -6.73
N ILE A 160 11.35 -1.60 -7.02
CA ILE A 160 12.08 -1.50 -8.29
C ILE A 160 11.21 -1.89 -9.50
N PHE A 161 10.49 -3.01 -9.40
CA PHE A 161 9.66 -3.49 -10.50
C PHE A 161 8.55 -2.51 -10.89
N PRO A 162 7.65 -2.05 -9.98
CA PRO A 162 6.59 -1.12 -10.36
C PRO A 162 7.14 0.21 -10.91
N ILE A 163 8.26 0.69 -10.41
CA ILE A 163 8.86 1.94 -10.92
C ILE A 163 9.42 1.72 -12.33
N VAL A 164 10.17 0.64 -12.57
CA VAL A 164 10.71 0.35 -13.90
C VAL A 164 9.58 0.10 -14.90
N SER A 165 8.60 -0.75 -14.56
CA SER A 165 7.53 -1.13 -15.47
C SER A 165 6.65 0.07 -15.85
N ASN A 166 6.21 0.87 -14.87
CA ASN A 166 5.37 2.02 -15.14
C ASN A 166 6.11 3.11 -15.93
N THR A 167 7.39 3.34 -15.62
CA THR A 167 8.22 4.29 -16.37
C THR A 167 8.43 3.81 -17.81
N LEU A 168 8.76 2.53 -18.01
CA LEU A 168 8.95 1.97 -19.33
C LEU A 168 7.67 2.03 -20.18
N PHE A 169 6.52 1.63 -19.61
CA PHE A 169 5.24 1.74 -20.30
C PHE A 169 4.87 3.19 -20.65
N GLY A 170 5.16 4.14 -19.76
CA GLY A 170 4.97 5.56 -20.04
C GLY A 170 5.80 6.05 -21.22
N LEU A 171 7.08 5.68 -21.27
CA LEU A 171 7.99 6.04 -22.36
C LEU A 171 7.53 5.45 -23.72
N LEU A 172 7.18 4.16 -23.73
CA LEU A 172 6.72 3.48 -24.94
C LEU A 172 5.35 3.99 -25.44
N SER A 173 4.48 4.46 -24.54
CA SER A 173 3.19 5.04 -24.90
C SER A 173 3.34 6.40 -25.57
N ALA A 174 4.26 7.23 -25.06
CA ALA A 174 4.52 8.56 -25.60
C ALA A 174 5.08 8.49 -27.04
N GLU A 175 5.93 7.50 -27.32
CA GLU A 175 6.48 7.28 -28.68
C GLU A 175 5.39 6.95 -29.71
N LYS A 176 4.39 6.12 -29.33
CA LYS A 176 3.27 5.77 -30.22
C LYS A 176 2.30 6.91 -30.50
N SER A 177 2.24 7.91 -29.63
CA SER A 177 1.35 9.07 -29.79
C SER A 177 1.90 10.13 -30.75
N GLN A 178 3.19 10.06 -31.12
CA GLN A 178 3.86 11.02 -31.98
C GLN A 178 3.93 10.62 -33.45
N HIS A 179 3.41 9.45 -33.81
CA HIS A 179 3.26 8.93 -35.16
C HIS A 179 1.79 8.77 -35.53
#